data_5766fce6fb9d1ad1c627f2c3bc690caa
#
_entry.id   5766fce6fb9d1ad1c627f2c3bc690caa
#
_cell.length_a   1.000
_cell.length_b   1.000
_cell.length_c   1.000
_cell.angle_alpha   90.00
_cell.angle_beta   90.00
_cell.angle_gamma   90.00
#
_symmetry.space_group_name_H-M   'P 1'
#
loop_
_entity.id
_entity.type
_entity.pdbx_description
1 polymer ?
#
loop_
_entity_poly.entity_id
_entity_poly.type
_entity_poly.pdbx_seq_one_letter_code
_entity_poly.pdbx_strand_id
1 'polypeptide(L)'
;MTEYNENVTDEQNAAVEENFEGEYTATDAVNEEFVATIGDSIASEDESEQIEAEPVVFEGTIQTVGRRKRAIARVRLVAGSGNISVNGRAFDEYFPNKLHQQDILQPLTILERDGQFDIKVTVNGGG
;
A
#
# COMPACT_ATOMS: atom_id res chain seq x y z
N MET A 1 -23.36 9.80 -44.51
CA MET A 1 -22.39 8.77 -44.15
C MET A 1 -22.21 8.58 -42.65
N THR A 2 -22.54 9.54 -41.83
CA THR A 2 -22.49 9.46 -40.37
C THR A 2 -23.68 8.73 -39.73
N GLU A 3 -24.81 8.68 -40.38
CA GLU A 3 -26.02 7.97 -39.85
C GLU A 3 -25.93 6.45 -39.98
N TYR A 4 -25.07 5.91 -40.84
CA TYR A 4 -24.95 4.48 -41.08
C TYR A 4 -24.10 3.74 -40.02
N ASN A 5 -23.29 4.48 -39.26
CA ASN A 5 -22.41 3.88 -38.26
C ASN A 5 -23.05 3.82 -36.85
N GLU A 6 -24.02 4.64 -36.54
CA GLU A 6 -24.62 4.64 -35.20
C GLU A 6 -25.63 3.48 -35.00
N ASN A 7 -26.34 3.08 -36.07
CA ASN A 7 -27.30 1.98 -35.97
C ASN A 7 -26.67 0.60 -35.83
N VAL A 8 -25.49 0.38 -36.38
CA VAL A 8 -24.78 -0.92 -36.33
C VAL A 8 -24.10 -1.13 -34.98
N THR A 9 -23.66 -0.07 -34.33
CA THR A 9 -23.03 -0.13 -33.00
C THR A 9 -24.03 -0.37 -31.88
N ASP A 10 -25.24 0.15 -31.97
CA ASP A 10 -26.27 -0.05 -30.96
C ASP A 10 -26.84 -1.47 -30.95
N GLU A 11 -27.04 -2.06 -32.14
CA GLU A 11 -27.49 -3.45 -32.22
C GLU A 11 -26.42 -4.46 -31.78
N GLN A 12 -25.16 -4.17 -32.02
CA GLN A 12 -24.07 -5.03 -31.55
C GLN A 12 -23.84 -4.91 -30.03
N ASN A 13 -24.00 -3.72 -29.47
CA ASN A 13 -23.90 -3.51 -28.03
C ASN A 13 -25.07 -4.16 -27.28
N ALA A 14 -26.30 -4.06 -27.79
CA ALA A 14 -27.43 -4.72 -27.16
C ALA A 14 -27.31 -6.24 -27.16
N ALA A 15 -26.81 -6.84 -28.24
CA ALA A 15 -26.58 -8.29 -28.31
C ALA A 15 -25.45 -8.78 -27.39
N VAL A 16 -24.41 -7.98 -27.19
CA VAL A 16 -23.31 -8.27 -26.27
C VAL A 16 -23.77 -8.14 -24.82
N GLU A 17 -24.59 -7.17 -24.49
CA GLU A 17 -25.17 -7.03 -23.15
C GLU A 17 -26.10 -8.18 -22.76
N GLU A 18 -26.94 -8.64 -23.66
CA GLU A 18 -27.82 -9.79 -23.42
C GLU A 18 -27.04 -11.10 -23.20
N ASN A 19 -25.97 -11.32 -23.93
CA ASN A 19 -25.11 -12.49 -23.74
C ASN A 19 -24.29 -12.40 -22.42
N PHE A 20 -23.92 -11.20 -22.02
CA PHE A 20 -23.16 -10.99 -20.80
C PHE A 20 -24.02 -11.22 -19.54
N GLU A 21 -25.27 -10.74 -19.54
CA GLU A 21 -26.18 -10.97 -18.41
C GLU A 21 -26.54 -12.46 -18.24
N GLY A 22 -26.71 -13.20 -19.33
CA GLY A 22 -26.98 -14.63 -19.28
C GLY A 22 -25.80 -15.46 -18.75
N GLU A 23 -24.60 -15.09 -19.10
CA GLU A 23 -23.38 -15.75 -18.63
C GLU A 23 -23.06 -15.41 -17.16
N TYR A 24 -23.32 -14.18 -16.74
CA TYR A 24 -23.10 -13.72 -15.38
C TYR A 24 -24.04 -14.41 -14.37
N THR A 25 -25.31 -14.60 -14.70
CA THR A 25 -26.27 -15.29 -13.83
C THR A 25 -25.94 -16.77 -13.64
N ALA A 26 -25.38 -17.44 -14.63
CA ALA A 26 -24.95 -18.83 -14.53
C ALA A 26 -23.70 -19.00 -13.66
N THR A 27 -22.75 -18.08 -13.75
CA THR A 27 -21.54 -18.06 -12.91
C THR A 27 -21.82 -17.62 -11.48
N ASP A 28 -22.78 -16.76 -11.25
CA ASP A 28 -23.17 -16.31 -9.90
C ASP A 28 -23.77 -17.47 -9.07
N ALA A 29 -24.60 -18.32 -9.68
CA ALA A 29 -25.18 -19.48 -9.01
C ALA A 29 -24.11 -20.52 -8.60
N VAL A 30 -23.08 -20.71 -9.40
CA VAL A 30 -21.94 -21.59 -9.08
C VAL A 30 -21.02 -20.96 -8.03
N ASN A 31 -20.83 -19.65 -8.07
CA ASN A 31 -20.02 -18.93 -7.09
C ASN A 31 -20.66 -18.88 -5.70
N GLU A 32 -21.97 -18.80 -5.59
CA GLU A 32 -22.65 -18.84 -4.29
C GLU A 32 -22.46 -20.19 -3.58
N GLU A 33 -22.54 -21.30 -4.26
CA GLU A 33 -22.22 -22.61 -3.68
C GLU A 33 -20.74 -22.74 -3.30
N PHE A 34 -19.84 -22.22 -4.12
CA PHE A 34 -18.41 -22.25 -3.86
C PHE A 34 -18.01 -21.33 -2.69
N VAL A 35 -18.56 -20.13 -2.62
CA VAL A 35 -18.35 -19.18 -1.52
C VAL A 35 -18.95 -19.70 -0.21
N ALA A 36 -20.09 -20.33 -0.23
CA ALA A 36 -20.69 -20.96 0.96
C ALA A 36 -19.83 -22.12 1.50
N THR A 37 -19.23 -22.91 0.62
CA THR A 37 -18.36 -24.03 1.00
C THR A 37 -16.99 -23.54 1.53
N ILE A 38 -16.43 -22.49 0.95
CA ILE A 38 -15.19 -21.86 1.44
C ILE A 38 -15.44 -21.07 2.72
N GLY A 39 -16.59 -20.40 2.83
CA GLY A 39 -16.95 -19.63 4.01
C GLY A 39 -17.04 -20.49 5.28
N ASP A 40 -17.54 -21.71 5.16
CA ASP A 40 -17.65 -22.63 6.29
C ASP A 40 -16.28 -23.22 6.72
N SER A 41 -15.36 -23.38 5.78
CA SER A 41 -14.00 -23.84 6.08
C SER A 41 -13.06 -22.73 6.58
N ILE A 42 -13.33 -21.46 6.22
CA ILE A 42 -12.56 -20.30 6.68
C ILE A 42 -13.05 -19.80 8.05
N ALA A 43 -14.33 -19.96 8.36
CA ALA A 43 -14.89 -19.56 9.63
C ALA A 43 -14.33 -20.35 10.85
N SER A 44 -13.66 -21.47 10.61
CA SER A 44 -13.03 -22.27 11.65
C SER A 44 -11.55 -21.95 11.91
N GLU A 45 -10.93 -21.05 11.11
CA GLU A 45 -9.52 -20.68 11.24
C GLU A 45 -9.29 -19.18 11.51
N ASP A 46 -10.36 -18.41 11.76
CA ASP A 46 -10.22 -17.02 12.15
C ASP A 46 -10.01 -16.86 13.68
N GLU A 47 -9.05 -17.59 14.21
CA GLU A 47 -8.19 -17.05 15.24
C GLU A 47 -7.13 -16.21 14.52
N SER A 48 -7.51 -15.05 14.03
CA SER A 48 -6.57 -13.99 13.78
C SER A 48 -5.93 -13.69 15.14
N GLU A 49 -4.80 -14.33 15.41
CA GLU A 49 -3.84 -13.80 16.35
C GLU A 49 -3.56 -12.37 15.89
N GLN A 50 -4.29 -11.43 16.45
CA GLN A 50 -3.83 -10.06 16.50
C GLN A 50 -2.52 -10.17 17.27
N ILE A 51 -1.44 -10.32 16.52
CA ILE A 51 -0.11 -10.06 17.02
C ILE A 51 -0.14 -8.57 17.34
N GLU A 52 -0.62 -8.26 18.55
CA GLU A 52 -0.38 -6.98 19.19
C GLU A 52 1.14 -6.85 19.17
N ALA A 53 1.67 -6.10 18.22
CA ALA A 53 3.09 -5.82 18.14
C ALA A 53 3.44 -5.09 19.45
N GLU A 54 3.97 -5.86 20.40
CA GLU A 54 4.41 -5.32 21.68
C GLU A 54 5.29 -4.10 21.40
N PRO A 55 5.04 -2.97 22.05
CA PRO A 55 5.88 -1.80 21.87
C PRO A 55 7.31 -2.18 22.23
N VAL A 56 8.18 -2.20 21.22
CA VAL A 56 9.60 -2.43 21.44
C VAL A 56 10.13 -1.27 22.24
N VAL A 57 10.29 -1.47 23.53
CA VAL A 57 10.98 -0.53 24.41
C VAL A 57 12.47 -0.58 24.04
N PHE A 58 12.82 0.23 23.07
CA PHE A 58 14.22 0.41 22.69
C PHE A 58 14.76 1.63 23.43
N GLU A 59 15.56 1.39 24.44
CA GLU A 59 16.30 2.45 25.14
C GLU A 59 17.60 2.75 24.39
N GLY A 60 17.56 3.71 23.49
CA GLY A 60 18.77 4.13 22.78
C GLY A 60 18.50 4.83 21.46
N THR A 61 19.56 5.31 20.85
CA THR A 61 19.52 5.90 19.50
C THR A 61 20.23 4.99 18.52
N ILE A 62 19.52 4.52 17.52
CA ILE A 62 20.12 3.78 16.41
C ILE A 62 20.62 4.79 15.38
N GLN A 63 21.88 4.70 15.00
CA GLN A 63 22.47 5.53 13.95
C GLN A 63 22.90 4.66 12.78
N THR A 64 22.45 5.04 11.58
CA THR A 64 22.82 4.38 10.34
C THR A 64 23.29 5.39 9.31
N VAL A 65 24.17 4.98 8.41
CA VAL A 65 24.72 5.83 7.35
C VAL A 65 24.55 5.12 6.00
N GLY A 66 23.90 5.79 5.06
CA GLY A 66 23.81 5.38 3.67
C GLY A 66 24.67 6.29 2.77
N ARG A 67 25.35 5.72 1.79
CA ARG A 67 26.18 6.44 0.83
C ARG A 67 25.89 5.99 -0.58
N ARG A 68 25.77 6.95 -1.50
CA ARG A 68 25.70 6.67 -2.94
C ARG A 68 26.36 7.80 -3.71
N LYS A 69 27.40 7.50 -4.48
CA LYS A 69 28.20 8.51 -5.19
C LYS A 69 28.74 9.56 -4.21
N ARG A 70 28.31 10.81 -4.33
CA ARG A 70 28.65 11.92 -3.43
C ARG A 70 27.63 12.19 -2.33
N ALA A 71 26.47 11.50 -2.38
CA ALA A 71 25.41 11.66 -1.40
C ALA A 71 25.69 10.83 -0.14
N ILE A 72 25.49 11.44 1.02
CA ILE A 72 25.61 10.82 2.33
C ILE A 72 24.33 11.11 3.10
N ALA A 73 23.65 10.07 3.54
CA ALA A 73 22.48 10.16 4.41
C ALA A 73 22.83 9.56 5.79
N ARG A 74 22.60 10.33 6.84
CA ARG A 74 22.71 9.86 8.22
C ARG A 74 21.32 9.81 8.83
N VAL A 75 20.94 8.65 9.29
CA VAL A 75 19.63 8.40 9.88
C VAL A 75 19.80 8.09 11.35
N ARG A 76 19.03 8.77 12.20
CA ARG A 76 18.92 8.51 13.63
C ARG A 76 17.50 8.13 13.94
N LEU A 77 17.32 6.95 14.52
CA LEU A 77 16.03 6.47 15.00
C LEU A 77 16.03 6.50 16.53
N VAL A 78 15.00 7.05 17.09
CA VAL A 78 14.72 7.07 18.53
C VAL A 78 13.29 6.56 18.74
N ALA A 79 13.04 5.84 19.80
CA ALA A 79 11.67 5.46 20.15
C ALA A 79 10.83 6.73 20.39
N GLY A 80 9.69 6.83 19.73
CA GLY A 80 8.87 8.04 19.76
C GLY A 80 7.49 7.85 19.13
N SER A 81 6.95 8.92 18.59
CA SER A 81 5.58 9.01 18.08
C SER A 81 5.46 8.96 16.55
N GLY A 82 6.53 8.70 15.83
CA GLY A 82 6.51 8.63 14.36
C GLY A 82 6.81 9.94 13.65
N ASN A 83 7.48 10.88 14.32
CA ASN A 83 7.82 12.15 13.72
C ASN A 83 9.10 12.01 12.86
N ILE A 84 9.01 12.41 11.59
CA ILE A 84 10.14 12.34 10.66
C ILE A 84 10.59 13.74 10.28
N SER A 85 11.85 14.04 10.51
CA SER A 85 12.45 15.31 10.12
C SER A 85 13.70 15.10 9.24
N VAL A 86 13.79 15.83 8.14
CA VAL A 86 14.89 15.78 7.18
C VAL A 86 15.56 17.15 7.07
N ASN A 87 16.83 17.24 7.43
CA ASN A 87 17.59 18.50 7.44
C ASN A 87 16.88 19.64 8.22
N GLY A 88 16.14 19.32 9.28
CA GLY A 88 15.38 20.29 10.06
C GLY A 88 14.05 20.73 9.45
N ARG A 89 13.63 20.14 8.33
CA ARG A 89 12.33 20.36 7.69
C ARG A 89 11.41 19.18 7.93
N ALA A 90 10.10 19.41 7.81
CA ALA A 90 9.12 18.34 7.85
C ALA A 90 9.31 17.39 6.66
N PHE A 91 8.97 16.11 6.85
CA PHE A 91 9.12 15.07 5.84
C PHE A 91 8.35 15.39 4.55
N ASP A 92 7.12 15.88 4.67
CA ASP A 92 6.25 16.23 3.54
C ASP A 92 6.76 17.44 2.75
N GLU A 93 7.39 18.37 3.44
CA GLU A 93 7.99 19.55 2.81
C GLU A 93 9.27 19.21 2.02
N TYR A 94 10.07 18.29 2.56
CA TYR A 94 11.31 17.87 1.91
C TYR A 94 11.06 16.92 0.72
N PHE A 95 10.09 16.02 0.84
CA PHE A 95 9.67 15.09 -0.20
C PHE A 95 8.23 15.36 -0.64
N PRO A 96 7.99 16.30 -1.58
CA PRO A 96 6.65 16.60 -2.05
C PRO A 96 6.02 15.47 -2.89
N ASN A 97 6.82 14.56 -3.42
CA ASN A 97 6.36 13.44 -4.23
C ASN A 97 5.99 12.24 -3.34
N LYS A 98 4.74 11.82 -3.43
CA LYS A 98 4.20 10.69 -2.66
C LYS A 98 4.91 9.35 -2.94
N LEU A 99 5.42 9.15 -4.16
CA LEU A 99 6.16 7.93 -4.49
C LEU A 99 7.46 7.85 -3.68
N HIS A 100 8.20 8.95 -3.57
CA HIS A 100 9.41 8.99 -2.75
C HIS A 100 9.12 8.81 -1.26
N GLN A 101 7.98 9.33 -0.79
CA GLN A 101 7.54 9.10 0.58
C GLN A 101 7.27 7.63 0.85
N GLN A 102 6.59 6.95 -0.06
CA GLN A 102 6.31 5.51 0.03
C GLN A 102 7.60 4.68 0.04
N ASP A 103 8.53 4.96 -0.87
CA ASP A 103 9.81 4.25 -0.94
C ASP A 103 10.62 4.36 0.37
N ILE A 104 10.58 5.54 1.01
CA ILE A 104 11.29 5.78 2.26
C ILE A 104 10.61 5.11 3.45
N LEU A 105 9.27 5.09 3.47
CA LEU A 105 8.50 4.46 4.55
C LEU A 105 8.38 2.94 4.39
N GLN A 106 8.60 2.40 3.20
CA GLN A 106 8.46 0.97 2.89
C GLN A 106 9.14 0.04 3.91
N PRO A 107 10.37 0.28 4.38
CA PRO A 107 10.99 -0.58 5.38
C PRO A 107 10.24 -0.63 6.71
N LEU A 108 9.65 0.49 7.13
CA LEU A 108 8.88 0.57 8.37
C LEU A 108 7.54 -0.14 8.24
N THR A 109 6.89 0.01 7.08
CA THR A 109 5.63 -0.65 6.76
C THR A 109 5.79 -2.17 6.69
N ILE A 110 6.88 -2.68 6.08
CA ILE A 110 7.17 -4.12 6.03
C ILE A 110 7.38 -4.71 7.43
N LEU A 111 7.97 -3.94 8.33
CA LEU A 111 8.22 -4.37 9.72
C LEU A 111 7.03 -4.11 10.64
N GLU A 112 5.93 -3.54 10.10
CA GLU A 112 4.74 -3.13 10.89
C GLU A 112 5.10 -2.23 12.10
N ARG A 113 6.07 -1.34 11.89
CA ARG A 113 6.63 -0.45 12.91
C ARG A 113 6.36 1.03 12.60
N ASP A 114 5.34 1.31 11.80
CA ASP A 114 4.94 2.67 11.49
C ASP A 114 4.50 3.42 12.75
N GLY A 115 5.02 4.62 12.92
CA GLY A 115 4.65 5.48 14.05
C GLY A 115 5.31 5.15 15.40
N GLN A 116 6.18 4.16 15.49
CA GLN A 116 6.86 3.80 16.75
C GLN A 116 8.21 4.49 16.95
N PHE A 117 8.76 5.07 15.90
CA PHE A 117 10.08 5.70 15.93
C PHE A 117 10.05 7.14 15.45
N ASP A 118 10.74 7.99 16.15
CA ASP A 118 11.09 9.34 15.67
C ASP A 118 12.37 9.25 14.84
N ILE A 119 12.32 9.76 13.60
CA ILE A 119 13.40 9.61 12.64
C ILE A 119 13.98 11.00 12.31
N LYS A 120 15.25 11.19 12.61
CA LYS A 120 15.98 12.39 12.21
C LYS A 120 17.00 12.05 11.14
N VAL A 121 16.83 12.65 9.98
CA VAL A 121 17.69 12.40 8.82
C VAL A 121 18.49 13.65 8.49
N THR A 122 19.78 13.46 8.26
CA THR A 122 20.65 14.52 7.72
C THR A 122 21.22 14.04 6.38
N VAL A 123 20.89 14.74 5.31
CA VAL A 123 21.31 14.41 3.94
C VAL A 123 22.27 15.49 3.44
N ASN A 124 23.42 15.07 2.92
CA ASN A 124 24.43 15.95 2.35
C ASN A 124 24.92 15.39 1.01
N GLY A 125 25.26 16.30 0.10
CA GLY A 125 25.77 15.94 -1.22
C GLY A 125 24.66 15.41 -2.16
N GLY A 126 25.08 14.98 -3.32
CA GLY A 126 24.16 14.57 -4.36
C GLY A 126 23.68 15.74 -5.21
N GLY A 127 23.44 15.49 -6.47
CA GLY A 127 22.97 16.49 -7.41
C GLY A 127 22.40 15.81 -8.63
#